data_899e0f48f64cd52aca82819810f3e9fd
#
_entry.id   899e0f48f64cd52aca82819810f3e9fd
#
_cell.length_a   1.000
_cell.length_b   1.000
_cell.length_c   1.000
_cell.angle_alpha   90.00
_cell.angle_beta   90.00
_cell.angle_gamma   90.00
#
_symmetry.space_group_name_H-M   'P 1'
#
loop_
_entity.id
_entity.type
_entity.pdbx_description
1 polymer ?
#
loop_
_entity_poly.entity_id
_entity_poly.type
_entity_poly.pdbx_seq_one_letter_code
_entity_poly.pdbx_strand_id
1 'polypeptide(L)'
;LIRSRGLGDVYKRQIITSLRPPAEVVEAAHSYGGLVFHDVINVRHAKKAADMGVDGLILVCAGAGGHAGALSPFALLREVKSWFDGTIILSGSIGDGYSVASALALGADFAYLGTRFIATQEANAEPEYKQMLIESSANDIVYSNLFTGVLGNYLKPSIQNSGLDPDNLPTADKSAMNFGSGGNTDSKAWKDIWGSGQGIGLIEDAPTVEELVDRLKSEFTEASSEFNTKAKIL
;
A
#
# COMPACT_ATOMS: atom_id res chain seq x y z
N LEU A 1 -1.31 22.57 -14.50
CA LEU A 1 -0.20 23.06 -13.67
C LEU A 1 -0.73 23.73 -12.42
N ILE A 2 -0.67 23.05 -11.28
CA ILE A 2 -0.99 23.67 -9.99
C ILE A 2 0.24 24.49 -9.57
N ARG A 3 0.16 25.80 -9.73
CA ARG A 3 1.13 26.71 -9.14
C ARG A 3 0.80 26.88 -7.66
N SER A 4 1.47 26.15 -6.76
CA SER A 4 1.50 26.48 -5.34
C SER A 4 2.68 27.40 -5.05
N ARG A 5 2.42 28.62 -4.57
CA ARG A 5 3.46 29.52 -4.06
C ARG A 5 3.79 29.11 -2.61
N GLY A 6 5.06 29.04 -2.27
CA GLY A 6 5.51 28.77 -0.91
C GLY A 6 5.96 27.33 -0.69
N LEU A 7 5.73 26.75 0.46
CA LEU A 7 6.15 25.41 0.93
C LEU A 7 6.11 24.27 -0.13
N GLY A 8 5.44 24.49 -1.27
CA GLY A 8 5.34 23.56 -2.38
C GLY A 8 6.67 23.14 -3.02
N ASP A 9 7.70 23.97 -3.00
CA ASP A 9 8.95 23.64 -3.71
C ASP A 9 9.83 22.64 -2.95
N VAL A 10 9.65 22.52 -1.63
CA VAL A 10 10.37 21.53 -0.81
C VAL A 10 9.72 20.15 -0.90
N TYR A 11 8.40 20.07 -1.07
CA TYR A 11 7.63 18.83 -1.05
C TYR A 11 7.39 18.18 -2.42
N LYS A 12 7.72 18.86 -3.51
CA LYS A 12 7.54 18.34 -4.88
C LYS A 12 8.73 17.52 -5.39
N ARG A 13 9.68 17.17 -4.54
CA ARG A 13 10.85 16.37 -4.95
C ARG A 13 10.51 14.95 -5.32
N GLN A 14 9.39 14.42 -4.82
CA GLN A 14 8.95 13.05 -5.10
C GLN A 14 7.48 13.05 -5.52
N ILE A 15 7.20 12.36 -6.62
CA ILE A 15 5.84 12.14 -7.11
C ILE A 15 5.59 10.63 -7.17
N ILE A 16 4.50 10.19 -6.58
CA ILE A 16 4.02 8.82 -6.69
C ILE A 16 2.91 8.78 -7.74
N THR A 17 3.03 7.85 -8.68
CA THR A 17 2.05 7.61 -9.74
C THR A 17 1.53 6.19 -9.67
N SER A 18 0.30 5.97 -10.14
CA SER A 18 -0.36 4.66 -10.11
C SER A 18 -1.29 4.49 -11.31
N LEU A 19 -1.57 3.24 -11.69
CA LEU A 19 -2.58 2.79 -12.65
C LEU A 19 -2.35 3.21 -14.11
N ARG A 20 -1.89 4.42 -14.38
CA ARG A 20 -1.64 4.94 -15.74
C ARG A 20 -0.14 5.03 -16.02
N PRO A 21 0.29 4.92 -17.29
CA PRO A 21 1.70 5.10 -17.68
C PRO A 21 2.25 6.44 -17.17
N PRO A 22 3.42 6.46 -16.51
CA PRO A 22 3.95 7.67 -15.86
C PRO A 22 4.79 8.59 -16.78
N ALA A 23 4.97 8.31 -18.07
CA ALA A 23 5.94 8.97 -18.93
C ALA A 23 5.87 10.51 -18.90
N GLU A 24 4.67 11.11 -19.05
CA GLU A 24 4.49 12.57 -19.01
C GLU A 24 4.84 13.16 -17.63
N VAL A 25 4.54 12.41 -16.56
CA VAL A 25 4.87 12.84 -15.19
C VAL A 25 6.37 12.76 -14.95
N VAL A 26 7.03 11.72 -15.47
CA VAL A 26 8.49 11.56 -15.40
C VAL A 26 9.17 12.74 -16.09
N GLU A 27 8.80 13.06 -17.34
CA GLU A 27 9.36 14.19 -18.08
C GLU A 27 9.19 15.51 -17.30
N ALA A 28 7.97 15.77 -16.82
CA ALA A 28 7.67 16.97 -16.07
C ALA A 28 8.44 17.06 -14.74
N ALA A 29 8.53 15.95 -13.98
CA ALA A 29 9.24 15.92 -12.69
C ALA A 29 10.74 16.09 -12.89
N HIS A 30 11.34 15.38 -13.84
CA HIS A 30 12.77 15.45 -14.14
C HIS A 30 13.19 16.84 -14.61
N SER A 31 12.31 17.62 -15.27
CA SER A 31 12.61 18.98 -15.73
C SER A 31 13.02 19.94 -14.60
N TYR A 32 12.63 19.64 -13.34
CA TYR A 32 13.00 20.44 -12.17
C TYR A 32 13.80 19.63 -11.12
N GLY A 33 14.30 18.44 -11.45
CA GLY A 33 15.09 17.59 -10.57
C GLY A 33 14.25 16.81 -9.54
N GLY A 34 12.96 16.61 -9.79
CA GLY A 34 12.08 15.76 -8.99
C GLY A 34 12.26 14.28 -9.32
N LEU A 35 11.81 13.40 -8.43
CA LEU A 35 11.84 11.95 -8.57
C LEU A 35 10.42 11.42 -8.77
N VAL A 36 10.29 10.34 -9.55
CA VAL A 36 9.01 9.66 -9.77
C VAL A 36 9.09 8.21 -9.32
N PHE A 37 8.22 7.84 -8.39
CA PHE A 37 7.98 6.45 -8.02
C PHE A 37 6.66 5.97 -8.62
N HIS A 38 6.60 4.71 -9.04
CA HIS A 38 5.40 4.16 -9.68
C HIS A 38 4.93 2.87 -9.02
N ASP A 39 3.63 2.81 -8.72
CA ASP A 39 2.98 1.62 -8.18
C ASP A 39 2.89 0.53 -9.25
N VAL A 40 3.39 -0.66 -8.93
CA VAL A 40 3.37 -1.82 -9.80
C VAL A 40 2.94 -3.08 -9.04
N ILE A 41 2.21 -3.97 -9.71
CA ILE A 41 1.66 -5.18 -9.10
C ILE A 41 2.24 -6.48 -9.68
N ASN A 42 3.10 -6.38 -10.69
CA ASN A 42 3.75 -7.53 -11.35
C ASN A 42 4.97 -7.06 -12.15
N VAL A 43 5.80 -8.02 -12.58
CA VAL A 43 7.05 -7.77 -13.32
C VAL A 43 6.81 -7.07 -14.65
N ARG A 44 5.72 -7.39 -15.37
CA ARG A 44 5.40 -6.72 -16.64
C ARG A 44 5.14 -5.23 -16.43
N HIS A 45 4.42 -4.86 -15.38
CA HIS A 45 4.19 -3.44 -15.03
C HIS A 45 5.47 -2.78 -14.56
N ALA A 46 6.29 -3.47 -13.76
CA ALA A 46 7.59 -2.98 -13.31
C ALA A 46 8.53 -2.64 -14.49
N LYS A 47 8.66 -3.57 -15.46
CA LYS A 47 9.47 -3.33 -16.66
C LYS A 47 8.97 -2.13 -17.46
N LYS A 48 7.65 -2.05 -17.70
CA LYS A 48 7.06 -0.91 -18.41
C LYS A 48 7.32 0.43 -17.71
N ALA A 49 7.22 0.48 -16.40
CA ALA A 49 7.49 1.69 -15.63
C ALA A 49 8.99 2.08 -15.70
N ALA A 50 9.88 1.09 -15.55
CA ALA A 50 11.33 1.29 -15.70
C ALA A 50 11.69 1.82 -17.09
N ASP A 51 11.11 1.26 -18.17
CA ASP A 51 11.31 1.73 -19.55
C ASP A 51 10.84 3.19 -19.75
N MET A 52 9.93 3.68 -18.92
CA MET A 52 9.46 5.07 -18.92
C MET A 52 10.31 6.00 -18.05
N GLY A 53 11.39 5.49 -17.43
CA GLY A 53 12.38 6.28 -16.72
C GLY A 53 12.00 6.66 -15.29
N VAL A 54 11.15 5.88 -14.61
CA VAL A 54 10.87 6.12 -13.18
C VAL A 54 12.11 5.89 -12.33
N ASP A 55 12.27 6.67 -11.27
CA ASP A 55 13.41 6.59 -10.35
C ASP A 55 13.26 5.45 -9.33
N GLY A 56 12.05 4.99 -9.12
CA GLY A 56 11.77 3.87 -8.22
C GLY A 56 10.44 3.19 -8.49
N LEU A 57 10.34 1.98 -7.97
CA LEU A 57 9.16 1.12 -8.06
C LEU A 57 8.58 0.88 -6.68
N ILE A 58 7.26 1.08 -6.54
CA ILE A 58 6.51 0.67 -5.37
C ILE A 58 5.84 -0.66 -5.71
N LEU A 59 6.33 -1.74 -5.11
CA LEU A 59 5.80 -3.08 -5.33
C LEU A 59 4.56 -3.27 -4.45
N VAL A 60 3.38 -3.12 -5.05
CA VAL A 60 2.10 -3.27 -4.35
C VAL A 60 1.68 -4.75 -4.41
N CYS A 61 2.13 -5.49 -3.41
CA CYS A 61 2.01 -6.94 -3.34
C CYS A 61 0.68 -7.41 -2.75
N ALA A 62 0.49 -8.72 -2.70
CA ALA A 62 -0.61 -9.34 -1.98
C ALA A 62 -0.69 -8.81 -0.54
N GLY A 63 -1.91 -8.52 -0.10
CA GLY A 63 -2.17 -8.00 1.24
C GLY A 63 -1.97 -6.49 1.42
N ALA A 64 -1.66 -5.72 0.39
CA ALA A 64 -1.75 -4.26 0.46
C ALA A 64 -3.21 -3.82 0.53
N GLY A 65 -3.54 -2.80 1.33
CA GLY A 65 -4.89 -2.24 1.43
C GLY A 65 -5.28 -1.44 0.19
N GLY A 66 -6.56 -1.47 -0.18
CA GLY A 66 -7.03 -0.87 -1.41
C GLY A 66 -6.58 -1.65 -2.65
N HIS A 67 -6.37 -0.98 -3.78
CA HIS A 67 -5.91 -1.63 -5.01
C HIS A 67 -4.58 -2.34 -4.79
N ALA A 68 -4.50 -3.62 -5.11
CA ALA A 68 -3.33 -4.45 -4.84
C ALA A 68 -3.13 -5.54 -5.88
N GLY A 69 -1.89 -6.01 -6.00
CA GLY A 69 -1.56 -7.22 -6.74
C GLY A 69 -1.84 -8.49 -5.93
N ALA A 70 -1.73 -9.63 -6.60
CA ALA A 70 -1.90 -10.94 -6.00
C ALA A 70 -0.55 -11.67 -5.76
N LEU A 71 0.57 -11.08 -6.17
CA LEU A 71 1.88 -11.70 -6.01
C LEU A 71 2.41 -11.51 -4.60
N SER A 72 3.01 -12.58 -4.07
CA SER A 72 3.74 -12.54 -2.81
C SER A 72 4.88 -11.52 -2.86
N PRO A 73 5.11 -10.73 -1.80
CA PRO A 73 6.27 -9.84 -1.71
C PRO A 73 7.60 -10.58 -1.85
N PHE A 74 7.71 -11.80 -1.32
CA PHE A 74 8.91 -12.64 -1.45
C PHE A 74 9.25 -12.98 -2.90
N ALA A 75 8.23 -13.21 -3.74
CA ALA A 75 8.43 -13.53 -5.14
C ALA A 75 8.70 -12.27 -5.97
N LEU A 76 7.80 -11.28 -5.90
CA LEU A 76 7.87 -10.10 -6.77
C LEU A 76 9.12 -9.27 -6.51
N LEU A 77 9.46 -9.02 -5.24
CA LEU A 77 10.61 -8.19 -4.91
C LEU A 77 11.91 -8.83 -5.42
N ARG A 78 12.13 -10.12 -5.14
CA ARG A 78 13.37 -10.80 -5.55
C ARG A 78 13.51 -10.87 -7.08
N GLU A 79 12.41 -11.06 -7.80
CA GLU A 79 12.42 -11.03 -9.26
C GLU A 79 12.71 -9.62 -9.80
N VAL A 80 12.10 -8.58 -9.25
CA VAL A 80 12.36 -7.19 -9.67
C VAL A 80 13.79 -6.79 -9.35
N LYS A 81 14.31 -7.10 -8.15
CA LYS A 81 15.66 -6.77 -7.70
C LYS A 81 16.76 -7.41 -8.57
N SER A 82 16.46 -8.48 -9.30
CA SER A 82 17.43 -9.14 -10.15
C SER A 82 17.80 -8.36 -11.44
N TRP A 83 17.03 -7.33 -11.79
CA TRP A 83 17.21 -6.56 -13.02
C TRP A 83 16.99 -5.05 -12.88
N PHE A 84 16.43 -4.58 -11.76
CA PHE A 84 16.17 -3.16 -11.51
C PHE A 84 17.10 -2.64 -10.42
N ASP A 85 17.95 -1.67 -10.76
CA ASP A 85 18.92 -1.06 -9.86
C ASP A 85 18.42 0.21 -9.15
N GLY A 86 17.24 0.72 -9.54
CA GLY A 86 16.61 1.89 -8.90
C GLY A 86 16.02 1.56 -7.53
N THR A 87 15.45 2.56 -6.89
CA THR A 87 14.83 2.43 -5.56
C THR A 87 13.63 1.49 -5.60
N ILE A 88 13.60 0.53 -4.68
CA ILE A 88 12.48 -0.40 -4.50
C ILE A 88 11.82 -0.15 -3.14
N ILE A 89 10.52 0.13 -3.18
CA ILE A 89 9.66 0.30 -2.02
C ILE A 89 8.70 -0.89 -1.96
N LEU A 90 8.68 -1.61 -0.84
CA LEU A 90 7.78 -2.74 -0.67
C LEU A 90 6.51 -2.33 0.06
N SER A 91 5.36 -2.70 -0.51
CA SER A 91 4.03 -2.52 0.07
C SER A 91 3.26 -3.85 0.08
N GLY A 92 2.54 -4.09 1.16
CA GLY A 92 1.68 -5.26 1.35
C GLY A 92 1.96 -6.00 2.64
N SER A 93 0.93 -6.12 3.49
CA SER A 93 0.97 -6.83 4.78
C SER A 93 2.02 -6.33 5.78
N ILE A 94 2.46 -5.07 5.66
CA ILE A 94 3.43 -4.47 6.57
C ILE A 94 2.67 -3.71 7.65
N GLY A 95 2.76 -4.18 8.93
CA GLY A 95 2.00 -3.63 10.04
C GLY A 95 2.82 -3.31 11.30
N ASP A 96 4.05 -3.81 11.39
CA ASP A 96 4.93 -3.67 12.54
C ASP A 96 6.41 -3.53 12.13
N GLY A 97 7.30 -3.36 13.11
CA GLY A 97 8.73 -3.25 12.88
C GLY A 97 9.38 -4.55 12.40
N TYR A 98 8.82 -5.72 12.72
CA TYR A 98 9.30 -7.02 12.22
C TYR A 98 9.06 -7.15 10.71
N SER A 99 7.89 -6.74 10.23
CA SER A 99 7.58 -6.74 8.79
C SER A 99 8.40 -5.69 8.03
N VAL A 100 8.71 -4.54 8.65
CA VAL A 100 9.67 -3.56 8.09
C VAL A 100 11.06 -4.18 7.96
N ALA A 101 11.59 -4.82 9.01
CA ALA A 101 12.89 -5.49 8.96
C ALA A 101 12.92 -6.59 7.89
N SER A 102 11.84 -7.35 7.76
CA SER A 102 11.70 -8.39 6.72
C SER A 102 11.72 -7.81 5.32
N ALA A 103 11.05 -6.68 5.07
CA ALA A 103 11.07 -5.99 3.78
C ALA A 103 12.50 -5.59 3.37
N LEU A 104 13.25 -5.00 4.30
CA LEU A 104 14.65 -4.62 4.06
C LEU A 104 15.56 -5.83 3.86
N ALA A 105 15.37 -6.90 4.65
CA ALA A 105 16.12 -8.15 4.49
C ALA A 105 15.88 -8.82 3.12
N LEU A 106 14.68 -8.68 2.55
CA LEU A 106 14.36 -9.13 1.18
C LEU A 106 15.07 -8.30 0.11
N GLY A 107 15.54 -7.11 0.42
CA GLY A 107 16.26 -6.21 -0.49
C GLY A 107 15.46 -4.98 -0.93
N ALA A 108 14.36 -4.63 -0.28
CA ALA A 108 13.72 -3.34 -0.45
C ALA A 108 14.58 -2.22 0.17
N ASP A 109 14.52 -1.04 -0.40
CA ASP A 109 15.17 0.15 0.16
C ASP A 109 14.27 0.82 1.21
N PHE A 110 12.94 0.69 1.05
CA PHE A 110 11.93 1.21 1.97
C PHE A 110 10.75 0.26 2.11
N ALA A 111 10.07 0.34 3.26
CA ALA A 111 8.78 -0.27 3.53
C ALA A 111 7.66 0.77 3.46
N TYR A 112 6.51 0.43 2.86
CA TYR A 112 5.38 1.33 2.68
C TYR A 112 4.16 0.83 3.46
N LEU A 113 3.81 1.55 4.52
CA LEU A 113 2.72 1.22 5.43
C LEU A 113 1.55 2.18 5.19
N GLY A 114 0.35 1.64 5.03
CA GLY A 114 -0.88 2.44 4.94
C GLY A 114 -1.82 2.16 6.11
N THR A 115 -2.37 0.95 6.18
CA THR A 115 -3.41 0.56 7.13
C THR A 115 -3.05 0.85 8.59
N ARG A 116 -1.81 0.59 9.00
CA ARG A 116 -1.34 0.86 10.37
C ARG A 116 -1.45 2.32 10.76
N PHE A 117 -1.17 3.25 9.81
CA PHE A 117 -1.27 4.69 10.06
C PHE A 117 -2.70 5.22 10.03
N ILE A 118 -3.66 4.50 9.43
CA ILE A 118 -5.09 4.87 9.53
C ILE A 118 -5.56 4.77 10.99
N ALA A 119 -5.09 3.75 11.73
CA ALA A 119 -5.35 3.59 13.15
C ALA A 119 -4.37 4.41 14.01
N THR A 120 -4.34 5.72 13.80
CA THR A 120 -3.62 6.69 14.65
C THR A 120 -4.55 7.83 15.05
N GLN A 121 -4.20 8.56 16.10
CA GLN A 121 -5.02 9.68 16.58
C GLN A 121 -5.11 10.79 15.52
N GLU A 122 -4.02 11.10 14.84
CA GLU A 122 -3.91 12.18 13.86
C GLU A 122 -4.53 11.86 12.50
N ALA A 123 -4.76 10.58 12.18
CA ALA A 123 -5.40 10.22 10.92
C ALA A 123 -6.83 10.78 10.84
N ASN A 124 -7.12 11.47 9.74
CA ASN A 124 -8.47 11.99 9.47
C ASN A 124 -9.37 10.86 8.89
N ALA A 125 -9.49 9.76 9.64
CA ALA A 125 -10.36 8.63 9.34
C ALA A 125 -11.52 8.61 10.34
N GLU A 126 -12.68 8.13 9.89
CA GLU A 126 -13.85 8.00 10.75
C GLU A 126 -13.54 7.12 11.98
N PRO A 127 -14.05 7.46 13.18
CA PRO A 127 -13.80 6.67 14.40
C PRO A 127 -14.18 5.19 14.23
N GLU A 128 -15.28 4.92 13.55
CA GLU A 128 -15.76 3.57 13.26
C GLU A 128 -14.78 2.79 12.39
N TYR A 129 -14.12 3.46 11.44
CA TYR A 129 -13.08 2.83 10.62
C TYR A 129 -11.88 2.43 11.47
N LYS A 130 -11.38 3.33 12.34
CA LYS A 130 -10.26 3.03 13.25
C LYS A 130 -10.62 1.87 14.19
N GLN A 131 -11.83 1.86 14.74
CA GLN A 131 -12.30 0.80 15.61
C GLN A 131 -12.40 -0.54 14.87
N MET A 132 -12.94 -0.52 13.65
CA MET A 132 -13.02 -1.71 12.80
C MET A 132 -11.65 -2.29 12.46
N LEU A 133 -10.62 -1.44 12.28
CA LEU A 133 -9.24 -1.90 12.07
C LEU A 133 -8.68 -2.62 13.31
N ILE A 134 -9.02 -2.16 14.52
CA ILE A 134 -8.56 -2.77 15.78
C ILE A 134 -9.25 -4.12 16.03
N GLU A 135 -10.52 -4.23 15.65
CA GLU A 135 -11.35 -5.42 15.91
C GLU A 135 -11.22 -6.51 14.84
N SER A 136 -10.55 -6.24 13.73
CA SER A 136 -10.46 -7.14 12.58
C SER A 136 -9.11 -7.88 12.50
N SER A 137 -9.12 -8.97 11.75
CA SER A 137 -7.95 -9.81 11.47
C SER A 137 -7.69 -9.95 9.97
N ALA A 138 -6.62 -10.61 9.58
CA ALA A 138 -6.32 -10.89 8.17
C ALA A 138 -7.45 -11.67 7.46
N ASN A 139 -8.24 -12.48 8.19
CA ASN A 139 -9.38 -13.22 7.65
C ASN A 139 -10.58 -12.32 7.30
N ASP A 140 -10.58 -11.08 7.81
CA ASP A 140 -11.62 -10.09 7.55
C ASP A 140 -11.32 -9.22 6.33
N ILE A 141 -10.32 -9.60 5.53
CA ILE A 141 -9.96 -8.94 4.29
C ILE A 141 -10.50 -9.72 3.10
N VAL A 142 -11.26 -9.03 2.24
CA VAL A 142 -11.79 -9.55 0.97
C VAL A 142 -11.04 -8.92 -0.20
N TYR A 143 -10.61 -9.74 -1.14
CA TYR A 143 -10.00 -9.29 -2.39
C TYR A 143 -11.02 -9.31 -3.52
N SER A 144 -11.47 -8.14 -3.96
CA SER A 144 -12.56 -8.00 -4.94
C SER A 144 -12.31 -6.84 -5.89
N ASN A 145 -12.89 -6.93 -7.10
CA ASN A 145 -12.93 -5.83 -8.06
C ASN A 145 -14.30 -5.15 -8.13
N LEU A 146 -15.26 -5.57 -7.30
CA LEU A 146 -16.66 -5.09 -7.37
C LEU A 146 -16.77 -3.57 -7.31
N PHE A 147 -16.04 -2.95 -6.37
CA PHE A 147 -16.26 -1.55 -5.98
C PHE A 147 -15.66 -0.53 -6.95
N THR A 148 -14.57 -0.89 -7.63
CA THR A 148 -13.84 0.05 -8.50
C THR A 148 -13.55 -0.50 -9.90
N GLY A 149 -13.85 -1.76 -10.14
CA GLY A 149 -13.44 -2.49 -11.36
C GLY A 149 -11.99 -2.98 -11.33
N VAL A 150 -11.20 -2.55 -10.33
CA VAL A 150 -9.82 -2.99 -10.09
C VAL A 150 -9.77 -3.81 -8.82
N LEU A 151 -9.02 -4.92 -8.84
CA LEU A 151 -8.85 -5.78 -7.68
C LEU A 151 -8.20 -5.04 -6.53
N GLY A 152 -8.78 -5.16 -5.35
CA GLY A 152 -8.32 -4.52 -4.12
C GLY A 152 -8.79 -5.24 -2.88
N ASN A 153 -8.14 -4.93 -1.76
CA ASN A 153 -8.43 -5.48 -0.44
C ASN A 153 -9.32 -4.54 0.37
N TYR A 154 -10.41 -5.09 0.89
CA TYR A 154 -11.45 -4.37 1.61
C TYR A 154 -11.84 -5.11 2.88
N LEU A 155 -12.32 -4.35 3.89
CA LEU A 155 -12.80 -4.88 5.16
C LEU A 155 -14.18 -5.53 5.01
N LYS A 156 -14.30 -6.82 5.36
CA LYS A 156 -15.59 -7.54 5.41
C LYS A 156 -16.65 -6.81 6.23
N PRO A 157 -16.39 -6.35 7.46
CA PRO A 157 -17.39 -5.64 8.23
C PRO A 157 -17.92 -4.38 7.54
N SER A 158 -17.10 -3.61 6.84
CA SER A 158 -17.57 -2.42 6.11
C SER A 158 -18.47 -2.79 4.92
N ILE A 159 -18.18 -3.91 4.27
CA ILE A 159 -19.03 -4.48 3.20
C ILE A 159 -20.37 -4.91 3.78
N GLN A 160 -20.38 -5.62 4.92
CA GLN A 160 -21.60 -6.04 5.60
C GLN A 160 -22.46 -4.86 6.03
N ASN A 161 -21.85 -3.81 6.59
CA ASN A 161 -22.53 -2.57 6.99
C ASN A 161 -23.19 -1.86 5.81
N SER A 162 -22.66 -2.06 4.58
CA SER A 162 -23.28 -1.54 3.35
C SER A 162 -24.42 -2.41 2.81
N GLY A 163 -24.76 -3.50 3.48
CA GLY A 163 -25.84 -4.43 3.10
C GLY A 163 -25.43 -5.48 2.07
N LEU A 164 -24.14 -5.64 1.78
CA LEU A 164 -23.62 -6.67 0.88
C LEU A 164 -23.09 -7.88 1.64
N ASP A 165 -23.17 -9.06 1.01
CA ASP A 165 -22.55 -10.28 1.54
C ASP A 165 -21.09 -10.38 1.05
N PRO A 166 -20.09 -10.23 1.95
CA PRO A 166 -18.68 -10.26 1.56
C PRO A 166 -18.20 -11.62 1.05
N ASP A 167 -18.91 -12.70 1.35
CA ASP A 167 -18.55 -14.05 0.91
C ASP A 167 -19.20 -14.41 -0.45
N ASN A 168 -20.16 -13.58 -0.94
CA ASN A 168 -20.86 -13.76 -2.22
C ASN A 168 -20.85 -12.49 -3.08
N LEU A 169 -19.71 -11.83 -3.19
CA LEU A 169 -19.58 -10.61 -4.00
C LEU A 169 -19.58 -10.95 -5.50
N PRO A 170 -20.41 -10.29 -6.32
CA PRO A 170 -20.34 -10.43 -7.76
C PRO A 170 -19.02 -9.85 -8.29
N THR A 171 -18.56 -10.35 -9.42
CA THR A 171 -17.41 -9.78 -10.13
C THR A 171 -17.88 -8.59 -10.97
N ALA A 172 -17.19 -7.46 -10.88
CA ALA A 172 -17.50 -6.30 -11.72
C ALA A 172 -17.12 -6.56 -13.19
N ASP A 173 -17.93 -6.01 -14.10
CA ASP A 173 -17.59 -5.96 -15.51
C ASP A 173 -16.37 -5.04 -15.72
N LYS A 174 -15.34 -5.55 -16.38
CA LYS A 174 -14.11 -4.80 -16.69
C LYS A 174 -14.35 -3.58 -17.58
N SER A 175 -15.44 -3.55 -18.35
CA SER A 175 -15.82 -2.41 -19.19
C SER A 175 -16.35 -1.22 -18.36
N ALA A 176 -16.74 -1.44 -17.12
CA ALA A 176 -17.33 -0.45 -16.22
C ALA A 176 -16.31 0.13 -15.21
N MET A 177 -15.01 0.10 -15.52
CA MET A 177 -13.98 0.69 -14.65
C MET A 177 -14.24 2.19 -14.46
N ASN A 178 -14.65 2.55 -13.25
CA ASN A 178 -14.87 3.94 -12.86
C ASN A 178 -13.93 4.30 -11.71
N PHE A 179 -12.93 5.13 -12.00
CA PHE A 179 -12.01 5.68 -11.00
C PHE A 179 -12.60 6.92 -10.28
N GLY A 180 -13.77 7.37 -10.72
CA GLY A 180 -14.55 8.38 -10.03
C GLY A 180 -15.48 7.76 -8.97
N SER A 181 -15.93 8.56 -8.05
CA SER A 181 -16.74 8.23 -6.89
C SER A 181 -17.99 7.38 -7.16
N GLY A 182 -17.86 6.08 -7.30
CA GLY A 182 -19.02 5.19 -7.34
C GLY A 182 -18.86 4.04 -8.33
N GLY A 183 -18.57 2.87 -7.82
CA GLY A 183 -18.74 1.62 -8.54
C GLY A 183 -20.22 1.35 -8.86
N ASN A 184 -20.51 0.21 -9.49
CA ASN A 184 -21.87 -0.24 -9.88
C ASN A 184 -22.79 -0.60 -8.70
N THR A 185 -22.57 -0.04 -7.52
CA THR A 185 -23.36 -0.25 -6.30
C THR A 185 -23.83 1.10 -5.77
N ASP A 186 -24.95 1.14 -5.05
CA ASP A 186 -25.43 2.34 -4.37
C ASP A 186 -24.46 2.82 -3.27
N SER A 187 -23.57 1.95 -2.80
CA SER A 187 -22.49 2.25 -1.85
C SER A 187 -21.32 2.92 -2.55
N LYS A 188 -20.88 4.06 -2.06
CA LYS A 188 -19.73 4.78 -2.60
C LYS A 188 -18.43 4.09 -2.16
N ALA A 189 -17.69 3.53 -3.13
CA ALA A 189 -16.35 3.04 -2.90
C ALA A 189 -15.50 4.09 -2.18
N TRP A 190 -14.69 3.66 -1.21
CA TRP A 190 -13.81 4.50 -0.36
C TRP A 190 -14.51 5.39 0.67
N LYS A 191 -15.82 5.63 0.54
CA LYS A 191 -16.59 6.34 1.56
C LYS A 191 -17.27 5.37 2.53
N ASP A 192 -17.94 4.35 1.98
CA ASP A 192 -18.77 3.41 2.73
C ASP A 192 -18.10 2.02 2.81
N ILE A 193 -17.22 1.70 1.84
CA ILE A 193 -16.44 0.45 1.78
C ILE A 193 -14.97 0.77 2.04
N TRP A 194 -14.45 0.30 3.14
CA TRP A 194 -13.10 0.66 3.60
C TRP A 194 -12.06 -0.36 3.17
N GLY A 195 -10.94 0.17 2.64
CA GLY A 195 -9.80 -0.64 2.23
C GLY A 195 -8.89 -0.94 3.42
N SER A 196 -8.38 -2.16 3.50
CA SER A 196 -7.38 -2.54 4.51
C SER A 196 -6.45 -3.62 3.99
N GLY A 197 -5.20 -3.59 4.44
CA GLY A 197 -4.21 -4.63 4.16
C GLY A 197 -4.28 -5.79 5.15
N GLN A 198 -3.71 -6.92 4.76
CA GLN A 198 -3.72 -8.15 5.57
C GLN A 198 -2.86 -8.07 6.84
N GLY A 199 -2.00 -7.05 6.99
CA GLY A 199 -1.29 -6.77 8.24
C GLY A 199 -2.17 -6.20 9.36
N ILE A 200 -3.48 -6.13 9.17
CA ILE A 200 -4.45 -5.56 10.10
C ILE A 200 -4.46 -6.24 11.48
N GLY A 201 -4.26 -7.56 11.53
CA GLY A 201 -4.27 -8.31 12.78
C GLY A 201 -3.16 -7.95 13.79
N LEU A 202 -2.25 -7.02 13.41
CA LEU A 202 -1.23 -6.44 14.28
C LEU A 202 -1.65 -5.08 14.87
N ILE A 203 -2.87 -4.63 14.59
CA ILE A 203 -3.40 -3.34 15.04
C ILE A 203 -4.26 -3.56 16.27
N GLU A 204 -3.73 -3.22 17.45
CA GLU A 204 -4.42 -3.42 18.73
C GLU A 204 -4.92 -2.11 19.35
N ASP A 205 -4.46 -0.96 18.82
CA ASP A 205 -4.75 0.37 19.36
C ASP A 205 -4.67 1.47 18.29
N ALA A 206 -5.07 2.68 18.67
CA ALA A 206 -4.90 3.89 17.87
C ALA A 206 -4.00 4.91 18.62
N PRO A 207 -2.69 4.70 18.66
CA PRO A 207 -1.74 5.60 19.32
C PRO A 207 -1.56 6.90 18.54
N THR A 208 -0.78 7.84 19.09
CA THR A 208 -0.23 8.94 18.29
C THR A 208 0.75 8.42 17.24
N VAL A 209 0.98 9.21 16.19
CA VAL A 209 1.99 8.87 15.17
C VAL A 209 3.38 8.76 15.79
N GLU A 210 3.72 9.61 16.77
CA GLU A 210 5.00 9.57 17.49
C GLU A 210 5.17 8.22 18.21
N GLU A 211 4.20 7.82 19.03
CA GLU A 211 4.21 6.53 19.74
C GLU A 211 4.30 5.35 18.77
N LEU A 212 3.57 5.41 17.65
CA LEU A 212 3.63 4.37 16.63
C LEU A 212 5.02 4.26 16.00
N VAL A 213 5.61 5.40 15.63
CA VAL A 213 6.95 5.42 15.00
C VAL A 213 8.01 4.90 15.98
N ASP A 214 7.93 5.24 17.27
CA ASP A 214 8.88 4.74 18.27
C ASP A 214 8.69 3.24 18.52
N ARG A 215 7.45 2.74 18.52
CA ARG A 215 7.15 1.30 18.55
C ARG A 215 7.77 0.58 17.35
N LEU A 216 7.54 1.06 16.13
CA LEU A 216 8.10 0.48 14.91
C LEU A 216 9.64 0.43 14.93
N LYS A 217 10.31 1.46 15.47
CA LYS A 217 11.77 1.47 15.63
C LYS A 217 12.25 0.43 16.65
N SER A 218 11.54 0.29 17.78
CA SER A 218 11.86 -0.70 18.81
C SER A 218 11.73 -2.12 18.26
N GLU A 219 10.59 -2.43 17.64
CA GLU A 219 10.31 -3.72 17.02
C GLU A 219 11.29 -4.05 15.89
N PHE A 220 11.65 -3.07 15.07
CA PHE A 220 12.67 -3.22 14.01
C PHE A 220 14.04 -3.61 14.61
N THR A 221 14.42 -2.95 15.69
CA THR A 221 15.71 -3.22 16.38
C THR A 221 15.72 -4.63 16.98
N GLU A 222 14.62 -5.03 17.59
CA GLU A 222 14.44 -6.38 18.16
C GLU A 222 14.50 -7.45 17.06
N ALA A 223 13.72 -7.28 15.98
CA ALA A 223 13.72 -8.20 14.84
C ALA A 223 15.13 -8.37 14.23
N SER A 224 15.87 -7.26 14.10
CA SER A 224 17.24 -7.27 13.57
C SER A 224 18.20 -8.03 14.49
N SER A 225 18.05 -7.87 15.80
CA SER A 225 18.85 -8.60 16.81
C SER A 225 18.54 -10.10 16.80
N GLU A 226 17.26 -10.47 16.74
CA GLU A 226 16.83 -11.86 16.63
C GLU A 226 17.36 -12.52 15.36
N PHE A 227 17.21 -11.83 14.20
CA PHE A 227 17.72 -12.32 12.93
C PHE A 227 19.22 -12.60 12.99
N ASN A 228 20.00 -11.64 13.50
CA ASN A 228 21.45 -11.81 13.67
C ASN A 228 21.82 -12.98 14.59
N THR A 229 21.01 -13.25 15.61
CA THR A 229 21.21 -14.39 16.51
C THR A 229 20.93 -15.71 15.79
N LYS A 230 19.81 -15.78 15.06
CA LYS A 230 19.43 -16.95 14.26
C LYS A 230 20.42 -17.24 13.12
N ALA A 231 20.93 -16.20 12.46
CA ALA A 231 21.91 -16.33 11.36
C ALA A 231 23.27 -16.91 11.82
N LYS A 232 23.62 -16.80 13.09
CA LYS A 232 24.87 -17.42 13.63
C LYS A 232 24.78 -18.94 13.81
N ILE A 233 23.58 -19.51 13.67
CA ILE A 233 23.34 -20.95 13.82
C ILE A 233 23.54 -21.69 12.49
N LEU A 234 23.52 -20.95 11.37
CA LEU A 234 23.74 -21.45 10.00
C LEU A 234 25.22 -21.39 9.61
#